data_243e638ba22943a96542f55012a17d6f
#
_entry.id   243e638ba22943a96542f55012a17d6f
#
_cell.length_a   1.000
_cell.length_b   1.000
_cell.length_c   1.000
_cell.angle_alpha   90.00
_cell.angle_beta   90.00
_cell.angle_gamma   90.00
#
_symmetry.space_group_name_H-M   'P 1'
#
loop_
_entity.id
_entity.type
_entity.pdbx_description
1 polymer ?
#
loop_
_entity_poly.entity_id
_entity_poly.type
_entity_poly.pdbx_seq_one_letter_code
_entity_poly.pdbx_strand_id
1 'polypeptide(L)'
;MLTKKKKLRIAKLLAANWYIGIHSTDSVEAIGQISQNTAKLAMEIGGIELSNLVYELYDQIPLSYSINELRAELNKEKEKNV
;
A
#
# COMPACT_ATOMS: atom_id res chain seq x y z
N MET A 1 12.29 9.48 13.71
CA MET A 1 12.71 9.23 12.31
C MET A 1 12.48 7.78 11.94
N LEU A 2 11.96 7.55 10.75
CA LEU A 2 11.71 6.19 10.28
C LEU A 2 13.00 5.53 9.76
N THR A 3 13.24 4.29 10.19
CA THR A 3 14.32 3.49 9.63
C THR A 3 13.94 3.01 8.24
N LYS A 4 14.92 2.58 7.44
CA LYS A 4 14.67 1.99 6.12
C LYS A 4 13.74 0.79 6.21
N LYS A 5 13.92 -0.03 7.24
CA LYS A 5 13.10 -1.22 7.47
C LYS A 5 11.65 -0.86 7.75
N LYS A 6 11.42 0.16 8.58
CA LYS A 6 10.06 0.64 8.88
C LYS A 6 9.41 1.28 7.66
N LYS A 7 10.17 2.08 6.90
CA LYS A 7 9.67 2.68 5.66
C LYS A 7 9.21 1.61 4.67
N LEU A 8 10.00 0.56 4.50
CA LEU A 8 9.65 -0.53 3.59
C LEU A 8 8.38 -1.24 4.04
N ARG A 9 8.24 -1.50 5.33
CA ARG A 9 7.05 -2.13 5.89
C ARG A 9 5.81 -1.28 5.69
N ILE A 10 5.90 0.00 6.01
CA ILE A 10 4.80 0.95 5.83
C ILE A 10 4.41 1.03 4.36
N ALA A 11 5.41 1.12 3.48
CA ALA A 11 5.15 1.20 2.04
C ALA A 11 4.44 -0.05 1.52
N LYS A 12 4.82 -1.23 1.99
CA LYS A 12 4.14 -2.48 1.63
C LYS A 12 2.68 -2.47 2.06
N LEU A 13 2.42 -2.03 3.30
CA LEU A 13 1.06 -1.95 3.82
C LEU A 13 0.21 -0.97 3.02
N LEU A 14 0.75 0.20 2.72
CA LEU A 14 0.04 1.23 1.96
C LEU A 14 -0.21 0.77 0.52
N ALA A 15 0.78 0.18 -0.13
CA ALA A 15 0.63 -0.31 -1.50
C ALA A 15 -0.41 -1.43 -1.58
N ALA A 16 -0.38 -2.37 -0.63
CA ALA A 16 -1.33 -3.49 -0.59
C ALA A 16 -2.76 -2.99 -0.33
N ASN A 17 -2.93 -2.07 0.62
CA ASN A 17 -4.24 -1.49 0.91
C ASN A 17 -4.79 -0.72 -0.29
N TRP A 18 -3.94 0.02 -0.98
CA TRP A 18 -4.31 0.74 -2.20
C TRP A 18 -4.80 -0.24 -3.26
N TYR A 19 -4.02 -1.28 -3.53
CA TYR A 19 -4.35 -2.30 -4.54
C TYR A 19 -5.68 -2.99 -4.21
N ILE A 20 -5.84 -3.45 -2.98
CA ILE A 20 -7.06 -4.11 -2.52
C ILE A 20 -8.26 -3.17 -2.65
N GLY A 21 -8.09 -1.92 -2.25
CA GLY A 21 -9.15 -0.92 -2.28
C GLY A 21 -9.67 -0.66 -3.69
N ILE A 22 -8.78 -0.42 -4.65
CA ILE A 22 -9.21 -0.12 -6.02
C ILE A 22 -9.80 -1.34 -6.73
N HIS A 23 -9.38 -2.54 -6.37
CA HIS A 23 -9.92 -3.77 -6.96
C HIS A 23 -11.18 -4.27 -6.24
N SER A 24 -11.60 -3.60 -5.18
CA SER A 24 -12.81 -3.96 -4.42
C SER A 24 -14.00 -3.05 -4.71
N THR A 25 -13.86 -2.12 -5.65
CA THR A 25 -14.92 -1.18 -6.01
C THR A 25 -15.00 -0.99 -7.51
N ASP A 26 -16.21 -0.72 -8.02
CA ASP A 26 -16.45 -0.38 -9.42
C ASP A 26 -16.55 1.14 -9.61
N SER A 27 -16.52 1.91 -8.52
CA SER A 27 -16.66 3.36 -8.57
C SER A 27 -15.36 4.02 -8.98
N VAL A 28 -15.35 4.70 -10.13
CA VAL A 28 -14.21 5.49 -10.61
C VAL A 28 -13.84 6.57 -9.59
N GLU A 29 -14.85 7.20 -8.99
CA GLU A 29 -14.67 8.22 -7.97
C GLU A 29 -13.96 7.66 -6.73
N ALA A 30 -14.39 6.49 -6.27
CA ALA A 30 -13.77 5.83 -5.13
C ALA A 30 -12.32 5.42 -5.42
N ILE A 31 -12.05 4.92 -6.63
CA ILE A 31 -10.69 4.57 -7.05
C ILE A 31 -9.77 5.80 -6.98
N GLY A 32 -10.23 6.91 -7.52
CA GLY A 32 -9.47 8.17 -7.47
C GLY A 32 -9.23 8.64 -6.05
N GLN A 33 -10.25 8.56 -5.20
CA GLN A 33 -10.16 8.98 -3.81
C GLN A 33 -9.16 8.13 -3.01
N ILE A 34 -9.22 6.81 -3.19
CA ILE A 34 -8.30 5.87 -2.52
C ILE A 34 -6.86 6.17 -2.94
N SER A 35 -6.63 6.38 -4.22
CA SER A 35 -5.29 6.68 -4.75
C SER A 35 -4.74 7.99 -4.18
N GLN A 36 -5.54 9.04 -4.17
CA GLN A 36 -5.14 10.33 -3.61
C GLN A 36 -4.85 10.25 -2.12
N ASN A 37 -5.72 9.58 -1.37
CA ASN A 37 -5.55 9.45 0.08
C ASN A 37 -4.30 8.66 0.42
N THR A 38 -4.00 7.60 -0.33
CA THR A 38 -2.79 6.81 -0.15
C THR A 38 -1.55 7.66 -0.37
N ALA A 39 -1.52 8.45 -1.45
CA ALA A 39 -0.40 9.33 -1.75
C ALA A 39 -0.20 10.39 -0.68
N LYS A 40 -1.28 11.02 -0.23
CA LYS A 40 -1.23 12.04 0.84
C LYS A 40 -0.70 11.45 2.14
N LEU A 41 -1.19 10.28 2.51
CA LEU A 41 -0.78 9.60 3.74
C LEU A 41 0.70 9.24 3.69
N ALA A 42 1.17 8.72 2.56
CA ALA A 42 2.59 8.40 2.39
C ALA A 42 3.47 9.64 2.55
N MET A 43 3.05 10.76 1.95
CA MET A 43 3.79 12.03 2.07
C MET A 43 3.84 12.53 3.51
N GLU A 44 2.75 12.41 4.25
CA GLU A 44 2.70 12.86 5.64
C GLU A 44 3.57 12.01 6.56
N ILE A 45 3.59 10.69 6.33
CA ILE A 45 4.34 9.77 7.19
C ILE A 45 5.83 9.83 6.92
N GLY A 46 6.23 9.82 5.65
CA GLY A 46 7.65 9.69 5.30
C GLY A 46 8.15 10.57 4.15
N GLY A 47 7.36 11.54 3.73
CA GLY A 47 7.75 12.45 2.67
C GLY A 47 7.83 11.79 1.30
N ILE A 48 8.54 12.44 0.39
CA ILE A 48 8.64 12.00 -1.00
C ILE A 48 9.28 10.61 -1.13
N GLU A 49 10.22 10.28 -0.27
CA GLU A 49 10.86 8.96 -0.27
C GLU A 49 9.84 7.84 -0.07
N LEU A 50 8.98 7.99 0.95
CA LEU A 50 7.97 6.98 1.24
C LEU A 50 6.93 6.93 0.13
N SER A 51 6.52 8.08 -0.37
CA SER A 51 5.56 8.14 -1.48
C SER A 51 6.08 7.40 -2.71
N ASN A 52 7.34 7.65 -3.10
CA ASN A 52 7.95 6.98 -4.25
C ASN A 52 8.04 5.47 -4.03
N LEU A 53 8.37 5.06 -2.80
CA LEU A 53 8.48 3.64 -2.47
C LEU A 53 7.12 2.94 -2.54
N VAL A 54 6.06 3.60 -2.11
CA VAL A 54 4.69 3.06 -2.22
C VAL A 54 4.33 2.82 -3.70
N TYR A 55 4.58 3.79 -4.58
CA TYR A 55 4.31 3.65 -6.01
C TYR A 55 5.11 2.50 -6.61
N GLU A 56 6.39 2.42 -6.27
CA GLU A 56 7.27 1.37 -6.75
C GLU A 56 6.78 -0.01 -6.35
N LEU A 57 6.41 -0.19 -5.08
CA LEU A 57 5.89 -1.46 -4.59
C LEU A 57 4.52 -1.79 -5.17
N TYR A 58 3.67 -0.79 -5.36
CA TYR A 58 2.37 -0.99 -6.01
C TYR A 58 2.56 -1.56 -7.41
N ASP A 59 3.50 -1.00 -8.18
CA ASP A 59 3.78 -1.47 -9.54
C ASP A 59 4.33 -2.89 -9.58
N GLN A 60 4.92 -3.35 -8.49
CA GLN A 60 5.48 -4.70 -8.38
C GLN A 60 4.45 -5.75 -7.94
N ILE A 61 3.25 -5.36 -7.55
CA ILE A 61 2.21 -6.32 -7.17
C ILE A 61 1.82 -7.12 -8.41
N PRO A 62 2.01 -8.46 -8.41
CA PRO A 62 1.70 -9.26 -9.59
C PRO A 62 0.23 -9.25 -9.95
N LEU A 63 -0.08 -9.13 -11.23
CA LEU A 63 -1.46 -9.18 -11.71
C LEU A 63 -2.14 -10.52 -11.41
N SER A 64 -1.32 -11.57 -11.21
CA SER A 64 -1.81 -12.90 -10.86
C SER A 64 -2.20 -13.06 -9.39
N TYR A 65 -1.85 -12.10 -8.54
CA TYR A 65 -2.29 -12.14 -7.14
C TYR A 65 -3.80 -12.01 -7.06
N SER A 66 -4.43 -12.91 -6.32
CA SER A 66 -5.82 -12.72 -5.95
C SER A 66 -5.87 -11.76 -4.75
N ILE A 67 -7.03 -11.12 -4.57
CA ILE A 67 -7.23 -10.24 -3.41
C ILE A 67 -7.03 -11.01 -2.11
N ASN A 68 -7.47 -12.26 -2.06
CA ASN A 68 -7.31 -13.09 -0.86
C ASN A 68 -5.86 -13.39 -0.54
N GLU A 69 -5.03 -13.67 -1.57
CA GLU A 69 -3.61 -13.89 -1.40
C GLU A 69 -2.91 -12.64 -0.87
N LEU A 70 -3.26 -11.48 -1.42
CA LEU A 70 -2.69 -10.21 -0.99
C LEU A 70 -3.07 -9.88 0.45
N ARG A 71 -4.32 -10.15 0.82
CA ARG A 71 -4.77 -9.98 2.21
C ARG A 71 -4.02 -10.89 3.17
N ALA A 72 -3.73 -12.11 2.76
CA ALA A 72 -2.96 -13.05 3.58
C ALA A 72 -1.54 -12.52 3.81
N GLU A 73 -0.90 -11.98 2.79
CA GLU A 73 0.43 -11.37 2.92
C GLU A 73 0.40 -10.16 3.85
N LEU A 74 -0.64 -9.34 3.73
CA LEU A 74 -0.83 -8.17 4.59
C LEU A 74 -0.97 -8.57 6.05
N ASN A 75 -1.73 -9.63 6.32
CA ASN A 75 -1.93 -10.14 7.67
C ASN A 75 -0.64 -10.69 8.27
N LYS A 76 0.20 -11.34 7.47
CA LYS A 76 1.53 -11.80 7.91
C LYS A 76 2.40 -10.63 8.34
N GLU A 77 2.39 -9.54 7.59
CA GLU A 77 3.15 -8.35 7.96
C GLU A 77 2.66 -7.74 9.27
N LYS A 78 1.35 -7.73 9.49
CA LYS A 78 0.76 -7.26 10.75
C LYS A 78 1.18 -8.13 11.93
N GLU A 79 1.20 -9.45 11.77
CA GLU A 79 1.61 -10.39 12.81
C GLU A 79 3.06 -10.19 13.22
N LYS A 80 3.94 -9.86 12.28
CA LYS A 80 5.35 -9.61 12.56
C LYS A 80 5.59 -8.37 13.41
N ASN A 81 4.60 -7.51 13.52
CA ASN A 81 4.70 -6.25 14.28
C ASN A 81 4.28 -6.38 15.74
N VAL A 82 3.81 -7.52 16.15
CA VAL A 82 3.29 -7.75 17.50
C VAL A 82 4.37 -8.21 18.51
#